data_6538f43fdc6090161d7f997e4df0388b
#
_entry.id   6538f43fdc6090161d7f997e4df0388b
#
_cell.length_a   1.000
_cell.length_b   1.000
_cell.length_c   1.000
_cell.angle_alpha   90.00
_cell.angle_beta   90.00
_cell.angle_gamma   90.00
#
_symmetry.space_group_name_H-M   'P 1'
#
loop_
_entity.id
_entity.type
_entity.pdbx_description
1 polymer ?
#
loop_
_entity_poly.entity_id
_entity_poly.type
_entity_poly.pdbx_seq_one_letter_code
_entity_poly.pdbx_strand_id
1 'polypeptide(L)'
;MRIVGGTLKGRTLCDFNKIGIRPTSDMARESFFNIVRDRIEGAVFLDLFCGTGAMGIEAYSRGAKKVVLNDCSKNSINLVRKNLEKLKIEGQITLSNADYLACVERQTEKFDIIYIDPPYELGVNIPAVSSALRIIKKGGIIVLESEKPFTEEIDGATIIDRRRYGRANLTFFKPKENCVFAGTFDPITNGHKDIIEKCLKDYNKVFIIIGENPTKKATFPLEARKTFIAKTFADESRAEVVCYADKKEDYKKFLIDNEITSYVRGIRNEKDLQFEKQYEEKNKKLYPSVKTVYISADEKYKNCSSTYIKEKLEKGEDITDLIPKEIKDDLIKNIKNNKE
;
A
#
# COMPACT_ATOMS: atom_id res chain seq x y z
N MET A 1 4.20 36.27 -0.68
CA MET A 1 3.87 35.01 0.03
C MET A 1 4.55 35.01 1.40
N ARG A 2 3.93 34.47 2.45
CA ARG A 2 4.47 34.42 3.83
C ARG A 2 4.35 33.00 4.41
N ILE A 3 5.18 32.69 5.38
CA ILE A 3 5.06 31.49 6.22
C ILE A 3 3.87 31.64 7.17
N VAL A 4 2.94 30.67 7.23
CA VAL A 4 1.70 30.80 8.00
C VAL A 4 1.76 30.14 9.37
N GLY A 5 2.72 29.24 9.63
CA GLY A 5 2.86 28.55 10.91
C GLY A 5 4.29 28.21 11.32
N GLY A 6 4.44 27.67 12.53
CA GLY A 6 5.72 27.23 13.06
C GLY A 6 6.67 28.35 13.50
N THR A 7 7.95 28.03 13.62
CA THR A 7 9.02 28.91 14.15
C THR A 7 9.29 30.14 13.26
N LEU A 8 8.98 30.04 11.97
CA LEU A 8 9.18 31.12 10.99
C LEU A 8 7.89 31.86 10.64
N LYS A 9 6.81 31.70 11.40
CA LYS A 9 5.51 32.33 11.15
C LYS A 9 5.66 33.84 10.92
N GLY A 10 5.00 34.35 9.86
CA GLY A 10 5.00 35.78 9.48
C GLY A 10 6.19 36.19 8.61
N ARG A 11 7.24 35.37 8.48
CA ARG A 11 8.38 35.68 7.60
C ARG A 11 7.93 35.62 6.13
N THR A 12 8.44 36.53 5.32
CA THR A 12 8.11 36.64 3.89
C THR A 12 9.13 35.98 3.01
N LEU A 13 8.69 35.25 2.00
CA LEU A 13 9.50 34.70 0.92
C LEU A 13 9.84 35.78 -0.11
N CYS A 14 10.83 35.51 -0.95
CA CYS A 14 11.20 36.39 -2.06
C CYS A 14 10.05 36.48 -3.10
N ASP A 15 10.04 37.56 -3.86
CA ASP A 15 9.07 37.76 -4.93
C ASP A 15 9.35 36.74 -6.09
N PHE A 16 8.28 36.15 -6.62
CA PHE A 16 8.29 35.13 -7.67
C PHE A 16 7.50 35.52 -8.93
N ASN A 17 6.90 36.69 -8.94
CA ASN A 17 6.00 37.16 -10.04
C ASN A 17 6.62 37.10 -11.44
N LYS A 18 7.96 37.11 -11.52
CA LYS A 18 8.70 37.09 -12.80
C LYS A 18 9.00 35.67 -13.31
N ILE A 19 8.65 34.60 -12.56
CA ILE A 19 9.09 33.22 -12.83
C ILE A 19 7.95 32.35 -13.38
N GLY A 20 6.70 32.89 -13.46
CA GLY A 20 5.55 32.15 -13.98
C GLY A 20 5.06 31.02 -13.06
N ILE A 21 5.53 30.96 -11.80
CA ILE A 21 5.11 29.96 -10.82
C ILE A 21 3.76 30.38 -10.22
N ARG A 22 2.81 29.48 -10.21
CA ARG A 22 1.54 29.64 -9.48
C ARG A 22 1.74 29.20 -8.05
N PRO A 23 1.55 30.07 -7.05
CA PRO A 23 1.72 29.67 -5.66
C PRO A 23 0.48 28.93 -5.14
N THR A 24 0.68 27.88 -4.34
CA THR A 24 -0.35 27.33 -3.46
C THR A 24 -0.87 28.44 -2.53
N SER A 25 -2.19 28.60 -2.45
CA SER A 25 -2.78 29.66 -1.64
C SER A 25 -2.43 29.48 -0.14
N ASP A 26 -2.35 30.60 0.62
CA ASP A 26 -2.10 30.56 2.06
C ASP A 26 -3.12 29.67 2.78
N MET A 27 -4.40 29.71 2.34
CA MET A 27 -5.50 28.90 2.89
C MET A 27 -5.29 27.40 2.60
N ALA A 28 -4.94 27.00 1.39
CA ALA A 28 -4.69 25.60 1.05
C ALA A 28 -3.49 25.05 1.83
N ARG A 29 -2.41 25.83 1.94
CA ARG A 29 -1.21 25.49 2.68
C ARG A 29 -1.50 25.33 4.19
N GLU A 30 -2.19 26.28 4.80
CA GLU A 30 -2.58 26.18 6.21
C GLU A 30 -3.46 24.97 6.47
N SER A 31 -4.44 24.73 5.60
CA SER A 31 -5.35 23.60 5.72
C SER A 31 -4.62 22.26 5.58
N PHE A 32 -3.71 22.13 4.61
CA PHE A 32 -2.87 20.94 4.49
C PHE A 32 -2.11 20.66 5.79
N PHE A 33 -1.40 21.66 6.32
CA PHE A 33 -0.62 21.48 7.55
C PHE A 33 -1.47 21.24 8.80
N ASN A 34 -2.71 21.70 8.82
CA ASN A 34 -3.66 21.34 9.89
C ASN A 34 -4.07 19.88 9.84
N ILE A 35 -4.22 19.29 8.64
CA ILE A 35 -4.54 17.87 8.45
C ILE A 35 -3.37 16.99 8.88
N VAL A 36 -2.13 17.37 8.54
CA VAL A 36 -0.92 16.60 8.89
C VAL A 36 -0.26 17.04 10.19
N ARG A 37 -0.94 17.83 11.02
CA ARG A 37 -0.39 18.46 12.23
C ARG A 37 0.34 17.49 13.15
N ASP A 38 -0.27 16.34 13.43
CA ASP A 38 0.27 15.34 14.36
C ASP A 38 1.36 14.46 13.74
N ARG A 39 1.73 14.73 12.48
CA ARG A 39 2.68 13.93 11.69
C ARG A 39 3.87 14.73 11.20
N ILE A 40 3.84 16.06 11.28
CA ILE A 40 4.86 16.92 10.67
C ILE A 40 6.09 17.06 11.56
N GLU A 41 5.91 17.08 12.88
CA GLU A 41 7.02 17.20 13.82
C GLU A 41 7.91 15.95 13.74
N GLY A 42 9.20 16.14 13.52
CA GLY A 42 10.18 15.06 13.33
C GLY A 42 10.10 14.33 11.98
N ALA A 43 9.17 14.71 11.09
CA ALA A 43 8.97 14.06 9.79
C ALA A 43 10.13 14.29 8.81
N VAL A 44 10.33 13.32 7.92
CA VAL A 44 11.08 13.47 6.67
C VAL A 44 10.08 13.83 5.58
N PHE A 45 10.19 15.05 5.03
CA PHE A 45 9.25 15.64 4.09
C PHE A 45 9.88 15.80 2.70
N LEU A 46 9.14 15.44 1.66
CA LEU A 46 9.52 15.68 0.26
C LEU A 46 8.48 16.56 -0.41
N ASP A 47 8.92 17.66 -0.99
CA ASP A 47 8.16 18.48 -1.95
C ASP A 47 8.71 18.17 -3.36
N LEU A 48 7.95 17.40 -4.13
CA LEU A 48 8.45 16.80 -5.37
C LEU A 48 8.44 17.79 -6.55
N PHE A 49 7.64 18.87 -6.45
CA PHE A 49 7.51 19.95 -7.45
C PHE A 49 7.49 21.29 -6.72
N CYS A 50 8.60 21.63 -6.05
CA CYS A 50 8.59 22.62 -4.99
C CYS A 50 8.36 24.09 -5.43
N GLY A 51 8.51 24.43 -6.69
CA GLY A 51 8.30 25.79 -7.20
C GLY A 51 9.03 26.86 -6.38
N THR A 52 8.28 27.58 -5.56
CA THR A 52 8.81 28.62 -4.66
C THR A 52 9.46 28.05 -3.40
N GLY A 53 9.30 26.77 -3.10
CA GLY A 53 9.71 26.07 -1.88
C GLY A 53 8.80 26.35 -0.67
N ALA A 54 7.65 26.98 -0.87
CA ALA A 54 6.80 27.43 0.23
C ALA A 54 6.28 26.28 1.09
N MET A 55 5.90 25.13 0.48
CA MET A 55 5.41 23.97 1.20
C MET A 55 6.51 23.37 2.08
N GLY A 56 7.70 23.12 1.52
CA GLY A 56 8.77 22.52 2.29
C GLY A 56 9.38 23.47 3.33
N ILE A 57 9.46 24.78 3.06
CA ILE A 57 9.90 25.76 4.08
C ILE A 57 8.88 25.84 5.21
N GLU A 58 7.58 25.75 4.91
CA GLU A 58 6.53 25.65 5.94
C GLU A 58 6.63 24.37 6.76
N ALA A 59 6.92 23.21 6.11
CA ALA A 59 7.17 21.94 6.78
C ALA A 59 8.33 22.06 7.77
N TYR A 60 9.45 22.63 7.33
CA TYR A 60 10.59 22.92 8.19
C TYR A 60 10.19 23.82 9.38
N SER A 61 9.49 24.92 9.11
CA SER A 61 9.02 25.85 10.15
C SER A 61 8.14 25.18 11.22
N ARG A 62 7.44 24.10 10.86
CA ARG A 62 6.55 23.32 11.73
C ARG A 62 7.23 22.11 12.37
N GLY A 63 8.56 21.98 12.26
CA GLY A 63 9.34 20.97 12.97
C GLY A 63 9.65 19.70 12.17
N ALA A 64 9.50 19.70 10.85
CA ALA A 64 10.02 18.60 10.03
C ALA A 64 11.54 18.44 10.28
N LYS A 65 11.97 17.20 10.53
CA LYS A 65 13.37 16.87 10.83
C LYS A 65 14.28 17.05 9.62
N LYS A 66 13.76 16.71 8.45
CA LYS A 66 14.48 16.79 7.16
C LYS A 66 13.47 17.13 6.06
N VAL A 67 13.89 18.02 5.17
CA VAL A 67 13.07 18.43 4.02
C VAL A 67 13.89 18.28 2.75
N VAL A 68 13.29 17.67 1.72
CA VAL A 68 13.85 17.64 0.36
C VAL A 68 12.93 18.46 -0.53
N LEU A 69 13.50 19.44 -1.24
CA LEU A 69 12.81 20.29 -2.21
C LEU A 69 13.34 19.98 -3.60
N ASN A 70 12.51 19.40 -4.44
CA ASN A 70 12.86 19.10 -5.82
C ASN A 70 12.08 19.96 -6.81
N ASP A 71 12.73 20.37 -7.88
CA ASP A 71 12.09 20.98 -9.06
C ASP A 71 13.02 20.78 -10.26
N CYS A 72 12.45 20.52 -11.44
CA CYS A 72 13.22 20.42 -12.67
C CYS A 72 13.71 21.81 -13.14
N SER A 73 13.03 22.89 -12.75
CA SER A 73 13.38 24.27 -13.09
C SER A 73 14.54 24.77 -12.24
N LYS A 74 15.66 25.09 -12.89
CA LYS A 74 16.80 25.74 -12.23
C LYS A 74 16.42 27.08 -11.61
N ASN A 75 15.46 27.80 -12.21
CA ASN A 75 14.97 29.08 -11.70
C ASN A 75 14.24 28.89 -10.37
N SER A 76 13.38 27.86 -10.24
CA SER A 76 12.71 27.49 -8.99
C SER A 76 13.74 27.19 -7.90
N ILE A 77 14.71 26.34 -8.18
CA ILE A 77 15.77 25.98 -7.21
C ILE A 77 16.60 27.21 -6.79
N ASN A 78 16.93 28.10 -7.70
CA ASN A 78 17.64 29.34 -7.37
C ASN A 78 16.79 30.26 -6.50
N LEU A 79 15.47 30.35 -6.74
CA LEU A 79 14.54 31.09 -5.88
C LEU A 79 14.47 30.49 -4.48
N VAL A 80 14.36 29.17 -4.38
CA VAL A 80 14.37 28.47 -3.09
C VAL A 80 15.66 28.77 -2.34
N ARG A 81 16.82 28.71 -2.98
CA ARG A 81 18.11 29.01 -2.35
C ARG A 81 18.12 30.44 -1.76
N LYS A 82 17.63 31.44 -2.51
CA LYS A 82 17.49 32.81 -2.01
C LYS A 82 16.54 32.91 -0.82
N ASN A 83 15.45 32.11 -0.82
CA ASN A 83 14.55 32.03 0.33
C ASN A 83 15.23 31.46 1.57
N LEU A 84 16.01 30.39 1.43
CA LEU A 84 16.75 29.79 2.54
C LEU A 84 17.80 30.75 3.12
N GLU A 85 18.55 31.45 2.27
CA GLU A 85 19.53 32.47 2.67
C GLU A 85 18.84 33.61 3.44
N LYS A 86 17.72 34.17 2.88
CA LYS A 86 16.95 35.24 3.51
C LYS A 86 16.39 34.84 4.88
N LEU A 87 15.98 33.58 5.01
CA LEU A 87 15.40 33.05 6.24
C LEU A 87 16.46 32.53 7.23
N LYS A 88 17.74 32.49 6.82
CA LYS A 88 18.87 31.95 7.57
C LYS A 88 18.65 30.48 7.97
N ILE A 89 18.16 29.66 7.03
CA ILE A 89 17.95 28.22 7.21
C ILE A 89 19.19 27.48 6.72
N GLU A 90 19.79 26.68 7.60
CA GLU A 90 20.98 25.90 7.33
C GLU A 90 20.77 24.42 7.67
N GLY A 91 21.21 23.54 6.80
CA GLY A 91 21.46 22.11 7.08
C GLY A 91 20.27 21.14 6.95
N GLN A 92 19.04 21.51 7.29
CA GLN A 92 17.91 20.55 7.30
C GLN A 92 17.13 20.45 5.98
N ILE A 93 17.40 21.37 5.04
CA ILE A 93 16.72 21.39 3.74
C ILE A 93 17.73 21.05 2.64
N THR A 94 17.44 19.98 1.91
CA THR A 94 18.21 19.54 0.74
C THR A 94 17.52 19.99 -0.53
N LEU A 95 18.28 20.59 -1.46
CA LEU A 95 17.77 21.00 -2.77
C LEU A 95 18.16 19.98 -3.84
N SER A 96 17.21 19.61 -4.66
CA SER A 96 17.38 18.72 -5.82
C SER A 96 16.90 19.45 -7.08
N ASN A 97 17.76 19.54 -8.11
CA ASN A 97 17.35 20.04 -9.43
C ASN A 97 17.32 18.85 -10.39
N ALA A 98 16.16 18.19 -10.47
CA ALA A 98 16.00 16.99 -11.27
C ALA A 98 14.53 16.84 -11.73
N ASP A 99 14.32 16.06 -12.78
CA ASP A 99 12.99 15.52 -13.07
C ASP A 99 12.50 14.68 -11.87
N TYR A 100 11.17 14.62 -11.68
CA TYR A 100 10.58 13.95 -10.50
C TYR A 100 10.93 12.47 -10.42
N LEU A 101 10.99 11.74 -11.57
CA LEU A 101 11.42 10.33 -11.58
C LEU A 101 12.86 10.18 -11.14
N ALA A 102 13.77 10.98 -11.72
CA ALA A 102 15.17 10.97 -11.34
C ALA A 102 15.37 11.40 -9.87
N CYS A 103 14.54 12.31 -9.36
CA CYS A 103 14.56 12.66 -7.93
C CYS A 103 14.19 11.44 -7.07
N VAL A 104 13.10 10.74 -7.40
CA VAL A 104 12.63 9.55 -6.67
C VAL A 104 13.70 8.44 -6.70
N GLU A 105 14.31 8.18 -7.84
CA GLU A 105 15.32 7.12 -8.01
C GLU A 105 16.60 7.35 -7.19
N ARG A 106 16.94 8.61 -6.92
CA ARG A 106 18.13 8.97 -6.13
C ARG A 106 17.89 8.89 -4.61
N GLN A 107 16.65 8.72 -4.15
CA GLN A 107 16.38 8.67 -2.72
C GLN A 107 16.82 7.33 -2.13
N THR A 108 17.62 7.41 -1.07
CA THR A 108 18.09 6.25 -0.29
C THR A 108 17.32 6.04 1.00
N GLU A 109 16.54 7.05 1.42
CA GLU A 109 15.65 6.96 2.58
C GLU A 109 14.19 7.16 2.17
N LYS A 110 13.28 6.66 3.01
CA LYS A 110 11.83 6.82 2.83
C LYS A 110 11.30 8.04 3.58
N PHE A 111 10.23 8.62 3.06
CA PHE A 111 9.59 9.83 3.55
C PHE A 111 8.36 9.54 4.39
N ASP A 112 8.08 10.38 5.37
CA ASP A 112 6.84 10.34 6.15
C ASP A 112 5.70 11.04 5.41
N ILE A 113 6.03 12.14 4.68
CA ILE A 113 5.07 12.92 3.90
C ILE A 113 5.71 13.30 2.57
N ILE A 114 4.99 13.06 1.47
CA ILE A 114 5.37 13.50 0.11
C ILE A 114 4.27 14.40 -0.43
N TYR A 115 4.62 15.63 -0.80
CA TYR A 115 3.73 16.59 -1.44
C TYR A 115 4.02 16.65 -2.94
N ILE A 116 2.97 16.62 -3.76
CA ILE A 116 3.05 16.52 -5.23
C ILE A 116 2.11 17.58 -5.80
N ASP A 117 2.66 18.65 -6.39
CA ASP A 117 1.90 19.71 -7.06
C ASP A 117 2.50 19.94 -8.46
N PRO A 118 2.26 19.03 -9.41
CA PRO A 118 2.82 19.13 -10.74
C PRO A 118 2.12 20.22 -11.56
N PRO A 119 2.79 20.83 -12.55
CA PRO A 119 2.11 21.66 -13.54
C PRO A 119 0.98 20.89 -14.21
N TYR A 120 -0.23 21.43 -14.20
CA TYR A 120 -1.45 20.74 -14.63
C TYR A 120 -1.40 20.24 -16.08
N GLU A 121 -0.67 20.94 -16.94
CA GLU A 121 -0.53 20.64 -18.36
C GLU A 121 0.30 19.36 -18.63
N LEU A 122 1.11 18.90 -17.66
CA LEU A 122 1.98 17.75 -17.83
C LEU A 122 1.25 16.40 -17.79
N GLY A 123 0.06 16.33 -17.18
CA GLY A 123 -0.69 15.06 -17.07
C GLY A 123 0.01 13.96 -16.26
N VAL A 124 0.91 14.33 -15.34
CA VAL A 124 1.78 13.38 -14.61
C VAL A 124 1.25 12.97 -13.23
N ASN A 125 -0.01 13.25 -12.90
CA ASN A 125 -0.57 12.95 -11.58
C ASN A 125 -0.42 11.49 -11.18
N ILE A 126 -0.89 10.56 -12.02
CA ILE A 126 -0.80 9.12 -11.77
C ILE A 126 0.67 8.66 -11.68
N PRO A 127 1.54 8.89 -12.68
CA PRO A 127 2.93 8.45 -12.60
C PRO A 127 3.70 9.09 -11.44
N ALA A 128 3.42 10.34 -11.06
CA ALA A 128 4.09 10.99 -9.93
C ALA A 128 3.71 10.32 -8.59
N VAL A 129 2.41 10.08 -8.35
CA VAL A 129 1.97 9.35 -7.14
C VAL A 129 2.49 7.92 -7.14
N SER A 130 2.42 7.20 -8.27
CA SER A 130 2.93 5.82 -8.41
C SER A 130 4.43 5.74 -8.12
N SER A 131 5.21 6.70 -8.60
CA SER A 131 6.65 6.75 -8.30
C SER A 131 6.92 7.02 -6.81
N ALA A 132 6.14 7.92 -6.19
CA ALA A 132 6.25 8.27 -4.78
C ALA A 132 5.95 7.09 -3.84
N LEU A 133 5.11 6.12 -4.25
CA LEU A 133 4.85 4.89 -3.48
C LEU A 133 6.12 4.07 -3.21
N ARG A 134 7.16 4.20 -4.04
CA ARG A 134 8.43 3.48 -3.87
C ARG A 134 9.25 4.00 -2.70
N ILE A 135 9.07 5.28 -2.35
CA ILE A 135 9.88 5.99 -1.37
C ILE A 135 9.09 6.51 -0.16
N ILE A 136 7.78 6.24 -0.09
CA ILE A 136 6.98 6.55 1.10
C ILE A 136 7.21 5.50 2.19
N LYS A 137 7.22 5.91 3.46
CA LYS A 137 7.22 4.98 4.59
C LYS A 137 5.88 4.29 4.76
N LYS A 138 5.89 3.12 5.40
CA LYS A 138 4.65 2.49 5.92
C LYS A 138 3.93 3.48 6.84
N GLY A 139 2.64 3.68 6.59
CA GLY A 139 1.84 4.68 7.32
C GLY A 139 2.10 6.14 6.93
N GLY A 140 3.03 6.40 6.00
CA GLY A 140 3.26 7.72 5.42
C GLY A 140 2.09 8.21 4.57
N ILE A 141 2.11 9.46 4.18
CA ILE A 141 1.06 10.12 3.41
C ILE A 141 1.65 10.75 2.14
N ILE A 142 1.05 10.46 1.01
CA ILE A 142 1.29 11.17 -0.26
C ILE A 142 0.11 12.11 -0.48
N VAL A 143 0.38 13.36 -0.83
CA VAL A 143 -0.67 14.35 -1.12
C VAL A 143 -0.46 14.91 -2.51
N LEU A 144 -1.48 14.76 -3.33
CA LEU A 144 -1.54 15.33 -4.67
C LEU A 144 -2.41 16.59 -4.65
N GLU A 145 -1.84 17.72 -5.06
CA GLU A 145 -2.60 18.91 -5.44
C GLU A 145 -2.94 18.85 -6.92
N SER A 146 -4.19 19.12 -7.27
CA SER A 146 -4.68 19.11 -8.65
C SER A 146 -5.73 20.21 -8.88
N GLU A 147 -5.89 20.66 -10.14
CA GLU A 147 -6.92 21.66 -10.48
C GLU A 147 -8.33 21.08 -10.43
N LYS A 148 -8.50 19.86 -10.91
CA LYS A 148 -9.77 19.12 -10.87
C LYS A 148 -9.73 18.06 -9.78
N PRO A 149 -10.87 17.68 -9.21
CA PRO A 149 -10.94 16.55 -8.29
C PRO A 149 -10.33 15.30 -8.93
N PHE A 150 -9.38 14.68 -8.23
CA PHE A 150 -8.76 13.44 -8.67
C PHE A 150 -9.65 12.27 -8.29
N THR A 151 -10.06 11.47 -9.28
CA THR A 151 -11.01 10.36 -9.12
C THR A 151 -10.44 9.01 -9.52
N GLU A 152 -9.31 9.00 -10.21
CA GLU A 152 -8.68 7.79 -10.74
C GLU A 152 -8.13 6.92 -9.61
N GLU A 153 -8.15 5.61 -9.84
CA GLU A 153 -7.49 4.66 -8.97
C GLU A 153 -6.00 4.57 -9.32
N ILE A 154 -5.16 4.46 -8.28
CA ILE A 154 -3.72 4.23 -8.44
C ILE A 154 -3.38 2.89 -7.79
N ASP A 155 -2.79 1.99 -8.57
CA ASP A 155 -2.36 0.70 -8.05
C ASP A 155 -1.32 0.88 -6.93
N GLY A 156 -1.47 0.10 -5.86
CA GLY A 156 -0.62 0.23 -4.67
C GLY A 156 -0.98 1.39 -3.73
N ALA A 157 -1.97 2.24 -4.04
CA ALA A 157 -2.42 3.35 -3.21
C ALA A 157 -3.88 3.25 -2.82
N THR A 158 -4.21 3.72 -1.62
CA THR A 158 -5.58 3.93 -1.15
C THR A 158 -5.81 5.41 -0.91
N ILE A 159 -6.87 5.97 -1.50
CA ILE A 159 -7.31 7.34 -1.21
C ILE A 159 -7.97 7.34 0.17
N ILE A 160 -7.45 8.16 1.08
CA ILE A 160 -7.92 8.25 2.47
C ILE A 160 -8.72 9.52 2.76
N ASP A 161 -8.51 10.57 1.96
CA ASP A 161 -9.24 11.84 2.11
C ASP A 161 -9.16 12.66 0.81
N ARG A 162 -10.15 13.54 0.62
CA ARG A 162 -10.19 14.53 -0.46
C ARG A 162 -10.70 15.85 0.10
N ARG A 163 -9.99 16.94 -0.20
CA ARG A 163 -10.34 18.27 0.26
C ARG A 163 -10.24 19.28 -0.88
N ARG A 164 -11.13 20.26 -0.88
CA ARG A 164 -11.11 21.35 -1.84
C ARG A 164 -10.94 22.69 -1.14
N TYR A 165 -9.97 23.47 -1.61
CA TYR A 165 -9.65 24.80 -1.10
C TYR A 165 -9.57 25.79 -2.27
N GLY A 166 -10.69 26.47 -2.53
CA GLY A 166 -10.82 27.33 -3.71
C GLY A 166 -10.66 26.52 -5.00
N ARG A 167 -9.55 26.73 -5.72
CA ARG A 167 -9.22 26.01 -6.96
C ARG A 167 -8.35 24.76 -6.72
N ALA A 168 -7.71 24.64 -5.57
CA ALA A 168 -6.87 23.51 -5.23
C ALA A 168 -7.70 22.34 -4.71
N ASN A 169 -7.51 21.17 -5.29
CA ASN A 169 -8.05 19.91 -4.79
C ASN A 169 -6.89 19.06 -4.24
N LEU A 170 -6.93 18.75 -2.95
CA LEU A 170 -5.95 17.90 -2.29
C LEU A 170 -6.50 16.50 -2.17
N THR A 171 -5.80 15.53 -2.72
CA THR A 171 -6.10 14.12 -2.57
C THR A 171 -5.00 13.46 -1.74
N PHE A 172 -5.40 12.81 -0.66
CA PHE A 172 -4.50 12.17 0.28
C PHE A 172 -4.48 10.67 0.02
N PHE A 173 -3.29 10.10 -0.14
CA PHE A 173 -3.09 8.68 -0.37
C PHE A 173 -2.24 8.07 0.76
N LYS A 174 -2.53 6.81 1.04
CA LYS A 174 -1.62 5.91 1.77
C LYS A 174 -1.19 4.77 0.86
N PRO A 175 0.04 4.23 1.02
CA PRO A 175 0.39 2.99 0.37
C PRO A 175 -0.54 1.88 0.85
N LYS A 176 -1.00 1.03 -0.08
CA LYS A 176 -1.68 -0.21 0.29
C LYS A 176 -0.71 -1.10 1.06
N GLU A 177 -1.23 -1.74 2.07
CA GLU A 177 -0.48 -2.66 2.93
C GLU A 177 -0.46 -4.06 2.32
N ASN A 178 0.40 -4.94 2.83
CA ASN A 178 0.43 -6.34 2.44
C ASN A 178 -0.33 -7.19 3.46
N CYS A 179 -0.93 -8.28 3.00
CA CYS A 179 -1.62 -9.21 3.87
C CYS A 179 -1.17 -10.67 3.66
N VAL A 180 -1.49 -11.50 4.63
CA VAL A 180 -1.37 -12.95 4.57
C VAL A 180 -2.75 -13.56 4.56
N PHE A 181 -2.98 -14.51 3.66
CA PHE A 181 -4.11 -15.43 3.71
C PHE A 181 -3.58 -16.86 3.87
N ALA A 182 -3.77 -17.42 5.05
CA ALA A 182 -3.24 -18.76 5.39
C ALA A 182 -4.34 -19.81 5.39
N GLY A 183 -4.03 -20.97 4.83
CA GLY A 183 -4.92 -22.12 4.77
C GLY A 183 -4.18 -23.41 4.42
N THR A 184 -4.87 -24.56 4.48
CA THR A 184 -4.31 -25.83 4.02
C THR A 184 -4.38 -25.98 2.50
N PHE A 185 -5.36 -25.33 1.86
CA PHE A 185 -5.61 -25.37 0.41
C PHE A 185 -5.53 -26.78 -0.19
N ASP A 186 -6.30 -27.70 0.39
CA ASP A 186 -6.26 -29.13 0.08
C ASP A 186 -7.61 -29.64 -0.50
N PRO A 187 -7.96 -29.28 -1.76
CA PRO A 187 -7.30 -28.33 -2.64
C PRO A 187 -7.74 -26.87 -2.43
N ILE A 188 -7.17 -25.92 -3.20
CA ILE A 188 -7.71 -24.56 -3.36
C ILE A 188 -9.10 -24.65 -4.00
N THR A 189 -10.02 -23.76 -3.58
CA THR A 189 -11.42 -23.72 -4.01
C THR A 189 -11.78 -22.36 -4.60
N ASN A 190 -12.90 -22.26 -5.34
CA ASN A 190 -13.42 -20.98 -5.81
C ASN A 190 -13.76 -20.02 -4.66
N GLY A 191 -14.11 -20.53 -3.47
CA GLY A 191 -14.26 -19.69 -2.28
C GLY A 191 -12.95 -19.08 -1.79
N HIS A 192 -11.85 -19.82 -1.84
CA HIS A 192 -10.52 -19.28 -1.52
C HIS A 192 -10.09 -18.24 -2.57
N LYS A 193 -10.31 -18.53 -3.87
CA LYS A 193 -10.00 -17.61 -4.98
C LYS A 193 -10.73 -16.29 -4.81
N ASP A 194 -12.03 -16.30 -4.53
CA ASP A 194 -12.85 -15.11 -4.31
C ASP A 194 -12.35 -14.24 -3.15
N ILE A 195 -11.96 -14.86 -2.02
CA ILE A 195 -11.38 -14.13 -0.88
C ILE A 195 -10.04 -13.49 -1.27
N ILE A 196 -9.17 -14.19 -1.97
CA ILE A 196 -7.88 -13.66 -2.42
C ILE A 196 -8.07 -12.52 -3.41
N GLU A 197 -9.01 -12.63 -4.36
CA GLU A 197 -9.36 -11.57 -5.30
C GLU A 197 -9.91 -10.32 -4.58
N LYS A 198 -10.68 -10.49 -3.50
CA LYS A 198 -11.12 -9.38 -2.63
C LYS A 198 -9.94 -8.74 -1.91
N CYS A 199 -9.02 -9.54 -1.38
CA CYS A 199 -7.80 -9.02 -0.77
C CYS A 199 -6.97 -8.18 -1.76
N LEU A 200 -6.84 -8.60 -3.02
CA LEU A 200 -6.08 -7.88 -4.05
C LEU A 200 -6.67 -6.52 -4.41
N LYS A 201 -7.94 -6.24 -4.10
CA LYS A 201 -8.53 -4.90 -4.24
C LYS A 201 -8.06 -3.96 -3.13
N ASP A 202 -7.91 -4.46 -1.90
CA ASP A 202 -7.65 -3.64 -0.71
C ASP A 202 -6.16 -3.62 -0.31
N TYR A 203 -5.41 -4.65 -0.71
CA TYR A 203 -4.00 -4.83 -0.38
C TYR A 203 -3.10 -4.71 -1.61
N ASN A 204 -1.85 -4.31 -1.37
CA ASN A 204 -0.83 -4.23 -2.40
C ASN A 204 -0.38 -5.64 -2.83
N LYS A 205 -0.16 -6.54 -1.86
CA LYS A 205 0.27 -7.92 -2.09
C LYS A 205 -0.42 -8.88 -1.12
N VAL A 206 -0.77 -10.06 -1.62
CA VAL A 206 -1.37 -11.14 -0.84
C VAL A 206 -0.41 -12.31 -0.79
N PHE A 207 0.13 -12.61 0.38
CA PHE A 207 0.93 -13.81 0.60
C PHE A 207 0.02 -14.98 0.98
N ILE A 208 -0.08 -15.95 0.10
CA ILE A 208 -0.91 -17.14 0.27
C ILE A 208 -0.06 -18.20 0.97
N ILE A 209 -0.29 -18.41 2.27
CA ILE A 209 0.53 -19.32 3.06
C ILE A 209 -0.12 -20.69 3.17
N ILE A 210 0.56 -21.70 2.63
CA ILE A 210 0.14 -23.09 2.76
C ILE A 210 0.62 -23.60 4.12
N GLY A 211 -0.35 -23.77 5.04
CA GLY A 211 -0.12 -24.37 6.35
C GLY A 211 -0.26 -25.88 6.32
N GLU A 212 0.43 -26.55 7.23
CA GLU A 212 0.24 -27.96 7.53
C GLU A 212 -0.65 -28.12 8.76
N ASN A 213 -1.63 -29.01 8.65
CA ASN A 213 -2.43 -29.41 9.81
C ASN A 213 -1.92 -30.76 10.33
N PRO A 214 -1.19 -30.80 11.45
CA PRO A 214 -0.58 -32.04 11.97
C PRO A 214 -1.61 -33.09 12.37
N THR A 215 -2.88 -32.70 12.54
CA THR A 215 -3.95 -33.64 12.95
C THR A 215 -4.71 -34.22 11.75
N LYS A 216 -4.45 -33.77 10.53
CA LYS A 216 -5.14 -34.23 9.31
C LYS A 216 -4.12 -34.62 8.23
N LYS A 217 -4.27 -35.84 7.70
CA LYS A 217 -3.52 -36.23 6.50
C LYS A 217 -4.05 -35.43 5.30
N ALA A 218 -3.15 -34.73 4.60
CA ALA A 218 -3.51 -34.01 3.39
C ALA A 218 -3.82 -35.01 2.26
N THR A 219 -4.81 -34.67 1.43
CA THR A 219 -5.19 -35.46 0.26
C THR A 219 -4.21 -35.22 -0.89
N PHE A 220 -3.75 -33.99 -1.03
CA PHE A 220 -2.78 -33.62 -2.07
C PHE A 220 -1.43 -33.27 -1.45
N PRO A 221 -0.31 -33.78 -2.03
CA PRO A 221 1.04 -33.40 -1.60
C PRO A 221 1.23 -31.88 -1.59
N LEU A 222 2.15 -31.38 -0.76
CA LEU A 222 2.44 -29.95 -0.64
C LEU A 222 2.76 -29.29 -1.99
N GLU A 223 3.59 -29.93 -2.81
CA GLU A 223 3.97 -29.43 -4.14
C GLU A 223 2.78 -29.35 -5.11
N ALA A 224 1.85 -30.30 -5.03
CA ALA A 224 0.63 -30.24 -5.82
C ALA A 224 -0.25 -29.05 -5.42
N ARG A 225 -0.44 -28.84 -4.11
CA ARG A 225 -1.20 -27.70 -3.57
C ARG A 225 -0.57 -26.35 -3.96
N LYS A 226 0.75 -26.27 -3.90
CA LYS A 226 1.52 -25.09 -4.35
C LYS A 226 1.32 -24.83 -5.83
N THR A 227 1.40 -25.87 -6.67
CA THR A 227 1.17 -25.80 -8.12
C THR A 227 -0.25 -25.34 -8.43
N PHE A 228 -1.25 -25.86 -7.72
CA PHE A 228 -2.65 -25.46 -7.91
C PHE A 228 -2.86 -23.97 -7.67
N ILE A 229 -2.31 -23.45 -6.57
CA ILE A 229 -2.42 -22.02 -6.25
C ILE A 229 -1.66 -21.17 -7.27
N ALA A 230 -0.43 -21.56 -7.61
CA ALA A 230 0.39 -20.83 -8.58
C ALA A 230 -0.29 -20.76 -9.96
N LYS A 231 -0.93 -21.85 -10.43
CA LYS A 231 -1.70 -21.86 -11.69
C LYS A 231 -2.96 -20.99 -11.60
N THR A 232 -3.65 -21.00 -10.45
CA THR A 232 -4.86 -20.21 -10.24
C THR A 232 -4.59 -18.69 -10.36
N PHE A 233 -3.39 -18.26 -9.99
CA PHE A 233 -2.99 -16.85 -9.99
C PHE A 233 -1.78 -16.56 -10.90
N ALA A 234 -1.62 -17.33 -11.97
CA ALA A 234 -0.47 -17.20 -12.88
C ALA A 234 -0.30 -15.78 -13.46
N ASP A 235 -1.42 -15.11 -13.74
CA ASP A 235 -1.45 -13.76 -14.31
C ASP A 235 -1.51 -12.63 -13.24
N GLU A 236 -1.46 -12.97 -11.94
CA GLU A 236 -1.56 -12.00 -10.84
C GLU A 236 -0.28 -12.01 -9.99
N SER A 237 0.68 -11.18 -10.36
CA SER A 237 1.99 -11.09 -9.71
C SER A 237 1.96 -10.64 -8.24
N ARG A 238 0.83 -10.07 -7.79
CA ARG A 238 0.62 -9.63 -6.40
C ARG A 238 0.15 -10.76 -5.48
N ALA A 239 -0.22 -11.93 -6.02
CA ALA A 239 -0.57 -13.13 -5.26
C ALA A 239 0.64 -14.06 -5.19
N GLU A 240 1.34 -14.09 -4.05
CA GLU A 240 2.55 -14.88 -3.87
C GLU A 240 2.30 -16.09 -2.99
N VAL A 241 2.69 -17.29 -3.48
CA VAL A 241 2.54 -18.54 -2.72
C VAL A 241 3.77 -18.77 -1.85
N VAL A 242 3.54 -18.98 -0.56
CA VAL A 242 4.57 -19.26 0.44
C VAL A 242 4.24 -20.53 1.22
N CYS A 243 5.19 -21.44 1.37
CA CYS A 243 5.04 -22.61 2.24
C CYS A 243 5.41 -22.25 3.68
N TYR A 244 4.54 -22.53 4.64
CA TYR A 244 4.82 -22.26 6.06
C TYR A 244 6.02 -23.05 6.56
N ALA A 245 6.18 -24.31 6.13
CA ALA A 245 7.32 -25.15 6.49
C ALA A 245 8.67 -24.49 6.18
N ASP A 246 8.76 -23.77 5.05
CA ASP A 246 9.98 -23.08 4.62
C ASP A 246 10.27 -21.82 5.46
N LYS A 247 9.31 -21.35 6.26
CA LYS A 247 9.39 -20.08 7.01
C LYS A 247 9.19 -20.23 8.52
N LYS A 248 9.03 -21.45 9.01
CA LYS A 248 8.62 -21.73 10.39
C LYS A 248 9.55 -21.10 11.44
N GLU A 249 10.86 -21.16 11.24
CA GLU A 249 11.85 -20.61 12.16
C GLU A 249 11.98 -19.09 12.07
N ASP A 250 11.74 -18.51 10.88
CA ASP A 250 11.89 -17.08 10.58
C ASP A 250 10.55 -16.36 10.29
N TYR A 251 9.42 -16.95 10.70
CA TYR A 251 8.11 -16.43 10.33
C TYR A 251 7.87 -14.99 10.78
N LYS A 252 8.33 -14.63 11.98
CA LYS A 252 8.27 -13.25 12.46
C LYS A 252 9.08 -12.30 11.57
N LYS A 253 10.27 -12.73 11.15
CA LYS A 253 11.11 -11.99 10.23
C LYS A 253 10.44 -11.85 8.87
N PHE A 254 9.87 -12.95 8.35
CA PHE A 254 9.09 -12.91 7.11
C PHE A 254 7.97 -11.86 7.14
N LEU A 255 7.21 -11.79 8.25
CA LEU A 255 6.14 -10.78 8.41
C LEU A 255 6.68 -9.35 8.40
N ILE A 256 7.84 -9.12 9.02
CA ILE A 256 8.48 -7.80 9.08
C ILE A 256 9.06 -7.42 7.73
N ASP A 257 9.86 -8.29 7.11
CA ASP A 257 10.56 -8.04 5.85
C ASP A 257 9.58 -7.80 4.68
N ASN A 258 8.40 -8.44 4.73
CA ASN A 258 7.36 -8.26 3.73
C ASN A 258 6.30 -7.22 4.15
N GLU A 259 6.55 -6.45 5.19
CA GLU A 259 5.67 -5.37 5.68
C GLU A 259 4.20 -5.84 5.87
N ILE A 260 4.01 -7.08 6.35
CA ILE A 260 2.67 -7.65 6.57
C ILE A 260 1.98 -6.93 7.72
N THR A 261 0.75 -6.45 7.48
CA THR A 261 -0.06 -5.74 8.48
C THR A 261 -1.32 -6.49 8.86
N SER A 262 -1.73 -7.43 8.02
CA SER A 262 -3.02 -8.10 8.19
C SER A 262 -2.92 -9.61 7.96
N TYR A 263 -3.51 -10.36 8.89
CA TYR A 263 -3.92 -11.74 8.70
C TYR A 263 -5.35 -11.78 8.21
N VAL A 264 -5.56 -12.20 6.98
CA VAL A 264 -6.90 -12.42 6.45
C VAL A 264 -7.38 -13.82 6.82
N ARG A 265 -8.60 -13.91 7.30
CA ARG A 265 -9.33 -15.13 7.60
C ARG A 265 -10.62 -15.19 6.81
N GLY A 266 -10.78 -16.26 6.04
CA GLY A 266 -12.03 -16.52 5.33
C GLY A 266 -13.08 -17.04 6.30
N ILE A 267 -14.24 -16.40 6.35
CA ILE A 267 -15.39 -16.85 7.15
C ILE A 267 -16.57 -17.15 6.24
N ARG A 268 -17.34 -18.21 6.57
CA ARG A 268 -18.54 -18.63 5.85
C ARG A 268 -19.81 -18.52 6.68
N ASN A 269 -19.65 -18.60 8.00
CA ASN A 269 -20.74 -18.54 8.95
C ASN A 269 -20.24 -18.10 10.33
N GLU A 270 -21.19 -17.92 11.25
CA GLU A 270 -20.91 -17.45 12.61
C GLU A 270 -20.09 -18.46 13.45
N LYS A 271 -20.19 -19.76 13.17
CA LYS A 271 -19.39 -20.79 13.84
C LYS A 271 -17.92 -20.70 13.42
N ASP A 272 -17.67 -20.48 12.13
CA ASP A 272 -16.31 -20.25 11.63
C ASP A 272 -15.71 -19.00 12.30
N LEU A 273 -16.48 -17.92 12.42
CA LEU A 273 -16.03 -16.67 13.07
C LEU A 273 -15.64 -16.90 14.55
N GLN A 274 -16.46 -17.65 15.30
CA GLN A 274 -16.16 -17.95 16.71
C GLN A 274 -14.88 -18.79 16.86
N PHE A 275 -14.67 -19.74 15.96
CA PHE A 275 -13.45 -20.55 15.94
C PHE A 275 -12.21 -19.73 15.60
N GLU A 276 -12.29 -18.87 14.59
CA GLU A 276 -11.17 -18.02 14.16
C GLU A 276 -10.81 -16.95 15.20
N LYS A 277 -11.76 -16.45 16.00
CA LYS A 277 -11.50 -15.53 17.12
C LYS A 277 -10.56 -16.12 18.18
N GLN A 278 -10.59 -17.41 18.42
CA GLN A 278 -9.66 -18.07 19.36
C GLN A 278 -8.20 -18.02 18.84
N TYR A 279 -8.03 -18.11 17.52
CA TYR A 279 -6.72 -17.95 16.88
C TYR A 279 -6.26 -16.50 16.82
N GLU A 280 -7.18 -15.55 16.71
CA GLU A 280 -6.87 -14.11 16.74
C GLU A 280 -6.15 -13.71 18.03
N GLU A 281 -6.65 -14.12 19.19
CA GLU A 281 -6.01 -13.83 20.48
C GLU A 281 -4.58 -14.39 20.57
N LYS A 282 -4.38 -15.61 20.06
CA LYS A 282 -3.07 -16.23 20.00
C LYS A 282 -2.12 -15.48 19.06
N ASN A 283 -2.60 -15.13 17.86
CA ASN A 283 -1.81 -14.38 16.88
C ASN A 283 -1.47 -12.98 17.39
N LYS A 284 -2.40 -12.30 18.05
CA LYS A 284 -2.18 -10.96 18.64
C LYS A 284 -1.07 -10.97 19.70
N LYS A 285 -0.94 -12.06 20.48
CA LYS A 285 0.15 -12.22 21.44
C LYS A 285 1.50 -12.46 20.76
N LEU A 286 1.52 -13.24 19.69
CA LEU A 286 2.75 -13.60 18.95
C LEU A 286 3.21 -12.48 18.00
N TYR A 287 2.27 -11.80 17.36
CA TYR A 287 2.49 -10.83 16.29
C TYR A 287 1.62 -9.57 16.51
N PRO A 288 1.89 -8.76 17.54
CA PRO A 288 1.02 -7.65 17.96
C PRO A 288 0.87 -6.55 16.89
N SER A 289 1.80 -6.46 15.94
CA SER A 289 1.75 -5.51 14.82
C SER A 289 0.89 -5.95 13.63
N VAL A 290 0.36 -7.20 13.66
CA VAL A 290 -0.44 -7.76 12.57
C VAL A 290 -1.87 -7.96 13.05
N LYS A 291 -2.81 -7.24 12.46
CA LYS A 291 -4.25 -7.32 12.82
C LYS A 291 -4.94 -8.46 12.06
N THR A 292 -5.92 -9.09 12.67
CA THR A 292 -6.78 -10.06 11.99
C THR A 292 -7.92 -9.34 11.26
N VAL A 293 -8.16 -9.72 10.00
CA VAL A 293 -9.24 -9.19 9.15
C VAL A 293 -10.07 -10.37 8.65
N TYR A 294 -11.39 -10.28 8.83
CA TYR A 294 -12.32 -11.31 8.41
C TYR A 294 -12.97 -10.94 7.08
N ILE A 295 -12.88 -11.82 6.08
CA ILE A 295 -13.47 -11.64 4.76
C ILE A 295 -14.36 -12.83 4.44
N SER A 296 -15.60 -12.56 4.03
CA SER A 296 -16.54 -13.59 3.58
C SER A 296 -16.44 -13.77 2.08
N ALA A 297 -16.45 -15.04 1.63
CA ALA A 297 -16.65 -15.33 0.23
C ALA A 297 -18.09 -14.93 -0.20
N ASP A 298 -18.31 -14.74 -1.50
CA ASP A 298 -19.63 -14.48 -2.04
C ASP A 298 -20.60 -15.62 -1.70
N GLU A 299 -21.89 -15.30 -1.59
CA GLU A 299 -22.93 -16.27 -1.20
C GLU A 299 -22.92 -17.53 -2.06
N LYS A 300 -22.65 -17.41 -3.35
CA LYS A 300 -22.52 -18.55 -4.28
C LYS A 300 -21.39 -19.54 -3.92
N TYR A 301 -20.41 -19.10 -3.11
CA TYR A 301 -19.28 -19.92 -2.67
C TYR A 301 -19.36 -20.33 -1.20
N LYS A 302 -20.44 -20.02 -0.49
CA LYS A 302 -20.60 -20.27 0.93
C LYS A 302 -20.37 -21.75 1.31
N ASN A 303 -20.80 -22.67 0.46
CA ASN A 303 -20.61 -24.11 0.67
C ASN A 303 -19.33 -24.66 0.01
N CYS A 304 -18.52 -23.78 -0.64
CA CYS A 304 -17.34 -24.19 -1.36
C CYS A 304 -16.15 -24.37 -0.41
N SER A 305 -15.98 -25.57 0.17
CA SER A 305 -14.86 -25.90 1.05
C SER A 305 -14.05 -27.08 0.54
N SER A 306 -12.75 -27.14 0.91
CA SER A 306 -11.89 -28.27 0.55
C SER A 306 -12.46 -29.60 1.08
N THR A 307 -13.08 -29.61 2.25
CA THR A 307 -13.74 -30.80 2.81
C THR A 307 -14.91 -31.26 1.94
N TYR A 308 -15.77 -30.33 1.55
CA TYR A 308 -16.92 -30.63 0.68
C TYR A 308 -16.47 -31.15 -0.70
N ILE A 309 -15.40 -30.58 -1.24
CA ILE A 309 -14.83 -31.06 -2.52
C ILE A 309 -14.32 -32.50 -2.37
N LYS A 310 -13.63 -32.82 -1.28
CA LYS A 310 -13.14 -34.20 -1.03
C LYS A 310 -14.28 -35.20 -0.91
N GLU A 311 -15.34 -34.87 -0.18
CA GLU A 311 -16.55 -35.73 -0.07
C GLU A 311 -17.19 -35.99 -1.44
N LYS A 312 -17.27 -34.98 -2.30
CA LYS A 312 -17.77 -35.15 -3.67
C LYS A 312 -16.86 -36.01 -4.54
N LEU A 313 -15.55 -35.82 -4.44
CA LEU A 313 -14.56 -36.65 -5.15
C LEU A 313 -14.62 -38.10 -4.75
N GLU A 314 -14.81 -38.41 -3.47
CA GLU A 314 -14.98 -39.78 -2.97
C GLU A 314 -16.24 -40.45 -3.55
N LYS A 315 -17.31 -39.68 -3.77
CA LYS A 315 -18.57 -40.12 -4.36
C LYS A 315 -18.55 -40.14 -5.90
N GLY A 316 -17.48 -39.64 -6.52
CA GLY A 316 -17.41 -39.48 -7.99
C GLY A 316 -18.30 -38.41 -8.58
N GLU A 317 -18.70 -37.43 -7.75
CA GLU A 317 -19.55 -36.33 -8.17
C GLU A 317 -18.74 -35.21 -8.87
N ASP A 318 -19.40 -34.41 -9.71
CA ASP A 318 -18.76 -33.26 -10.38
C ASP A 318 -18.41 -32.15 -9.40
N ILE A 319 -17.20 -31.61 -9.55
CA ILE A 319 -16.65 -30.53 -8.72
C ILE A 319 -16.23 -29.31 -9.54
N THR A 320 -16.56 -29.30 -10.82
CA THR A 320 -16.07 -28.28 -11.79
C THR A 320 -16.38 -26.86 -11.34
N ASP A 321 -17.57 -26.60 -10.78
CA ASP A 321 -17.99 -25.27 -10.31
C ASP A 321 -17.41 -24.88 -8.94
N LEU A 322 -16.75 -25.82 -8.25
CA LEU A 322 -16.21 -25.60 -6.92
C LEU A 322 -14.72 -25.27 -6.91
N ILE A 323 -14.01 -25.54 -7.98
CA ILE A 323 -12.56 -25.35 -8.11
C ILE A 323 -12.24 -24.33 -9.20
N PRO A 324 -11.09 -23.63 -9.11
CA PRO A 324 -10.59 -22.83 -10.20
C PRO A 324 -10.42 -23.66 -11.49
N LYS A 325 -10.87 -23.11 -12.61
CA LYS A 325 -10.81 -23.79 -13.92
C LYS A 325 -9.38 -24.13 -14.33
N GLU A 326 -8.43 -23.31 -13.91
CA GLU A 326 -7.01 -23.40 -14.21
C GLU A 326 -6.35 -24.67 -13.65
N ILE A 327 -6.96 -25.34 -12.68
CA ILE A 327 -6.38 -26.50 -11.99
C ILE A 327 -7.15 -27.81 -12.23
N LYS A 328 -8.25 -27.77 -12.99
CA LYS A 328 -9.16 -28.92 -13.17
C LYS A 328 -8.43 -30.18 -13.62
N ASP A 329 -7.65 -30.07 -14.70
CA ASP A 329 -6.96 -31.23 -15.30
C ASP A 329 -5.87 -31.77 -14.38
N ASP A 330 -5.09 -30.88 -13.74
CA ASP A 330 -4.05 -31.29 -12.80
C ASP A 330 -4.63 -31.98 -11.57
N LEU A 331 -5.77 -31.50 -11.06
CA LEU A 331 -6.43 -32.09 -9.92
C LEU A 331 -6.93 -33.51 -10.24
N ILE A 332 -7.58 -33.71 -11.40
CA ILE A 332 -8.03 -35.01 -11.87
C ILE A 332 -6.84 -35.98 -12.03
N LYS A 333 -5.73 -35.52 -12.61
CA LYS A 333 -4.51 -36.30 -12.77
C LYS A 333 -3.92 -36.75 -11.42
N ASN A 334 -3.83 -35.84 -10.45
CA ASN A 334 -3.33 -36.17 -9.11
C ASN A 334 -4.22 -37.17 -8.37
N ILE A 335 -5.54 -37.15 -8.57
CA ILE A 335 -6.47 -38.12 -7.97
C ILE A 335 -6.24 -39.53 -8.54
N LYS A 336 -6.01 -39.66 -9.86
CA LYS A 336 -5.73 -40.95 -10.49
C LYS A 336 -4.43 -41.56 -9.98
N ASN A 337 -3.36 -40.74 -9.89
CA ASN A 337 -2.06 -41.20 -9.41
C ASN A 337 -2.05 -41.59 -7.93
N ASN A 338 -2.94 -41.07 -7.10
CA ASN A 338 -3.05 -41.43 -5.66
C ASN A 338 -3.93 -42.69 -5.43
N LYS A 339 -4.57 -43.24 -6.46
CA LYS A 339 -5.37 -44.46 -6.39
C LYS A 339 -4.60 -45.69 -6.90
N GLU A 340 -3.47 -45.52 -7.57
CA GLU A 340 -2.47 -46.50 -7.93
C GLU A 340 -1.42 -46.64 -6.79
#